data_b5a0655e55eeb9db36e83aa51e480460
#
_entry.id   b5a0655e55eeb9db36e83aa51e480460
#
_cell.length_a   1.000
_cell.length_b   1.000
_cell.length_c   1.000
_cell.angle_alpha   90.00
_cell.angle_beta   90.00
_cell.angle_gamma   90.00
#
_symmetry.space_group_name_H-M   'P 1'
#
loop_
_entity.id
_entity.type
_entity.pdbx_description
1 polymer ?
#
loop_
_entity_poly.entity_id
_entity_poly.type
_entity_poly.pdbx_seq_one_letter_code
_entity_poly.pdbx_strand_id
1 'polypeptide(L)'
;MDYYAVLRAHDVIRRADVVLFVIDGQRGATHQEQRLAEEIVHAGKGLVLVLNKWDELTEDERLETEDSVADRLAFVSWAPILRMSALTGARTHRLPQYIRTVLEHRRQHIPAPEVNRLVRKLQEAHPPPIRKGRRPKILYAVQAENDPPTFVLFVRGGELGPDYLRFIENQLRDTYDFTGTPIRIRTRNRH
;
A
#
# COMPACT_ATOMS: atom_id res chain seq x y z
N MET A 1 -4.20 -13.87 22.02
CA MET A 1 -3.12 -12.88 21.93
C MET A 1 -3.07 -12.09 23.22
N ASP A 2 -1.88 -11.86 23.73
CA ASP A 2 -1.70 -11.06 24.94
C ASP A 2 -2.06 -9.60 24.64
N TYR A 3 -2.98 -9.00 25.39
CA TYR A 3 -3.41 -7.61 25.23
C TYR A 3 -2.24 -6.61 25.19
N TYR A 4 -1.22 -6.88 25.99
CA TYR A 4 0.02 -6.07 26.00
C TYR A 4 0.84 -6.18 24.71
N ALA A 5 0.80 -7.32 24.02
CA ALA A 5 1.49 -7.50 22.76
C ALA A 5 0.85 -6.64 21.64
N VAL A 6 -0.48 -6.56 21.62
CA VAL A 6 -1.24 -5.72 20.69
C VAL A 6 -0.94 -4.24 20.91
N LEU A 7 -0.98 -3.77 22.18
CA LEU A 7 -0.67 -2.38 22.50
C LEU A 7 0.76 -1.98 22.09
N ARG A 8 1.74 -2.87 22.31
CA ARG A 8 3.13 -2.62 21.87
C ARG A 8 3.24 -2.55 20.36
N ALA A 9 2.53 -3.43 19.62
CA ALA A 9 2.54 -3.39 18.17
C ALA A 9 2.01 -2.05 17.63
N HIS A 10 0.91 -1.53 18.20
CA HIS A 10 0.37 -0.23 17.83
C HIS A 10 1.36 0.92 18.07
N ASP A 11 2.07 0.92 19.21
CA ASP A 11 3.06 1.95 19.51
C ASP A 11 4.26 1.91 18.57
N VAL A 12 4.73 0.71 18.22
CA VAL A 12 5.82 0.52 17.25
C VAL A 12 5.40 0.97 15.87
N ILE A 13 4.20 0.58 15.40
CA ILE A 13 3.66 1.00 14.11
C ILE A 13 3.61 2.53 14.02
N ARG A 14 3.14 3.22 15.04
CA ARG A 14 3.03 4.69 15.02
C ARG A 14 4.37 5.40 14.88
N ARG A 15 5.43 4.86 15.46
CA ARG A 15 6.78 5.48 15.49
C ARG A 15 7.64 5.11 14.29
N ALA A 16 7.35 4.01 13.62
CA ALA A 16 8.12 3.53 12.47
C ALA A 16 7.83 4.36 11.21
N ASP A 17 8.81 4.49 10.33
CA ASP A 17 8.63 4.96 8.95
C ASP A 17 8.29 3.77 8.03
N VAL A 18 8.98 2.65 8.25
CA VAL A 18 8.78 1.38 7.53
C VAL A 18 8.59 0.26 8.54
N VAL A 19 7.62 -0.58 8.31
CA VAL A 19 7.34 -1.78 9.11
C VAL A 19 7.82 -3.02 8.35
N LEU A 20 8.68 -3.80 8.98
CA LEU A 20 8.98 -5.15 8.54
C LEU A 20 7.93 -6.09 9.16
N PHE A 21 6.97 -6.50 8.36
CA PHE A 21 5.88 -7.34 8.81
C PHE A 21 6.25 -8.81 8.62
N VAL A 22 6.68 -9.44 9.73
CA VAL A 22 7.22 -10.81 9.72
C VAL A 22 6.10 -11.82 9.90
N ILE A 23 5.93 -12.67 8.91
CA ILE A 23 4.97 -13.78 8.88
C ILE A 23 5.75 -15.09 9.01
N ASP A 24 5.27 -15.97 9.89
CA ASP A 24 5.80 -17.32 10.00
C ASP A 24 5.37 -18.12 8.76
N GLY A 25 6.36 -18.57 7.97
CA GLY A 25 6.09 -19.31 6.74
C GLY A 25 5.34 -20.63 6.96
N GLN A 26 5.54 -21.29 8.09
CA GLN A 26 4.82 -22.53 8.41
C GLN A 26 3.31 -22.30 8.69
N ARG A 27 2.92 -21.08 9.06
CA ARG A 27 1.54 -20.72 9.39
C ARG A 27 0.84 -19.94 8.29
N GLY A 28 1.59 -19.30 7.42
CA GLY A 28 1.06 -18.39 6.42
C GLY A 28 0.36 -17.15 7.01
N ALA A 29 -0.33 -16.41 6.17
CA ALA A 29 -1.13 -15.27 6.61
C ALA A 29 -2.44 -15.74 7.24
N THR A 30 -2.77 -15.23 8.43
CA THR A 30 -4.01 -15.50 9.15
C THR A 30 -4.87 -14.22 9.24
N HIS A 31 -6.08 -14.31 9.81
CA HIS A 31 -6.91 -13.13 10.07
C HIS A 31 -6.24 -12.11 11.01
N GLN A 32 -5.32 -12.57 11.84
CA GLN A 32 -4.57 -11.72 12.74
C GLN A 32 -3.55 -10.88 11.96
N GLU A 33 -2.78 -11.50 11.06
CA GLU A 33 -1.87 -10.81 10.15
C GLU A 33 -2.62 -9.81 9.27
N GLN A 34 -3.81 -10.18 8.77
CA GLN A 34 -4.64 -9.27 7.99
C GLN A 34 -4.98 -8.01 8.76
N ARG A 35 -5.48 -8.12 10.00
CA ARG A 35 -5.83 -6.96 10.84
C ARG A 35 -4.63 -6.06 11.12
N LEU A 36 -3.47 -6.65 11.45
CA LEU A 36 -2.26 -5.87 11.69
C LEU A 36 -1.78 -5.15 10.42
N ALA A 37 -1.88 -5.79 9.25
CA ALA A 37 -1.56 -5.15 7.98
C ALA A 37 -2.51 -3.98 7.67
N GLU A 38 -3.81 -4.12 7.94
CA GLU A 38 -4.79 -3.02 7.84
C GLU A 38 -4.40 -1.83 8.72
N GLU A 39 -3.95 -2.07 9.94
CA GLU A 39 -3.49 -1.01 10.85
C GLU A 39 -2.24 -0.30 10.33
N ILE A 40 -1.27 -1.04 9.76
CA ILE A 40 -0.07 -0.46 9.16
C ILE A 40 -0.46 0.47 8.00
N VAL A 41 -1.37 0.04 7.14
CA VAL A 41 -1.91 0.83 6.03
C VAL A 41 -2.63 2.08 6.53
N HIS A 42 -3.52 1.92 7.52
CA HIS A 42 -4.23 3.05 8.14
C HIS A 42 -3.28 4.07 8.76
N ALA A 43 -2.23 3.60 9.43
CA ALA A 43 -1.18 4.46 9.97
C ALA A 43 -0.33 5.13 8.87
N GLY A 44 -0.48 4.72 7.60
CA GLY A 44 0.24 5.28 6.46
C GLY A 44 1.72 4.92 6.46
N LYS A 45 2.09 3.76 7.00
CA LYS A 45 3.50 3.35 7.11
C LYS A 45 3.95 2.57 5.88
N GLY A 46 5.26 2.68 5.56
CA GLY A 46 5.88 1.80 4.60
C GLY A 46 5.82 0.34 5.08
N LEU A 47 5.72 -0.60 4.17
CA LEU A 47 5.51 -2.01 4.48
C LEU A 47 6.42 -2.90 3.63
N VAL A 48 7.11 -3.81 4.30
CA VAL A 48 7.80 -4.95 3.68
C VAL A 48 7.24 -6.21 4.31
N LEU A 49 6.69 -7.11 3.52
CA LEU A 49 6.28 -8.44 3.97
C LEU A 49 7.51 -9.35 4.02
N VAL A 50 7.73 -9.99 5.16
CA VAL A 50 8.85 -10.89 5.38
C VAL A 50 8.30 -12.27 5.70
N LEU A 51 8.46 -13.23 4.77
CA LEU A 51 8.13 -14.63 5.00
C LEU A 51 9.35 -15.31 5.62
N ASN A 52 9.29 -15.52 6.94
CA ASN A 52 10.37 -16.12 7.72
C ASN A 52 10.24 -17.65 7.78
N LYS A 53 11.31 -18.34 8.16
CA LYS A 53 11.44 -19.82 8.19
C LYS A 53 11.27 -20.45 6.81
N TRP A 54 11.65 -19.73 5.76
CA TRP A 54 11.46 -20.16 4.37
C TRP A 54 12.30 -21.38 4.00
N ASP A 55 13.37 -21.61 4.74
CA ASP A 55 14.29 -22.75 4.62
C ASP A 55 13.71 -24.08 5.18
N GLU A 56 12.74 -23.98 6.08
CA GLU A 56 12.07 -25.12 6.70
C GLU A 56 10.89 -25.67 5.86
N LEU A 57 10.45 -24.93 4.83
CA LEU A 57 9.28 -25.27 4.05
C LEU A 57 9.59 -26.14 2.83
N THR A 58 8.78 -27.15 2.61
CA THR A 58 8.69 -27.90 1.34
C THR A 58 8.16 -26.98 0.23
N GLU A 59 8.19 -27.45 -1.02
CA GLU A 59 7.71 -26.68 -2.17
C GLU A 59 6.19 -26.45 -2.09
N ASP A 60 5.42 -27.46 -1.69
CA ASP A 60 3.98 -27.37 -1.52
C ASP A 60 3.60 -26.38 -0.40
N GLU A 61 4.27 -26.44 0.77
CA GLU A 61 4.05 -25.49 1.86
C GLU A 61 4.40 -24.04 1.46
N ARG A 62 5.40 -23.84 0.60
CA ARG A 62 5.72 -22.51 0.06
C ARG A 62 4.58 -21.96 -0.79
N LEU A 63 4.00 -22.77 -1.65
CA LEU A 63 2.84 -22.39 -2.47
C LEU A 63 1.64 -22.05 -1.58
N GLU A 64 1.31 -22.90 -0.61
CA GLU A 64 0.22 -22.65 0.34
C GLU A 64 0.43 -21.34 1.11
N THR A 65 1.66 -21.05 1.54
CA THR A 65 2.00 -19.80 2.22
C THR A 65 1.80 -18.60 1.30
N GLU A 66 2.27 -18.67 0.05
CA GLU A 66 2.12 -17.60 -0.94
C GLU A 66 0.64 -17.36 -1.28
N ASP A 67 -0.15 -18.41 -1.45
CA ASP A 67 -1.58 -18.33 -1.71
C ASP A 67 -2.31 -17.66 -0.52
N SER A 68 -1.97 -18.04 0.71
CA SER A 68 -2.55 -17.44 1.91
C SER A 68 -2.25 -15.93 2.02
N VAL A 69 -1.04 -15.53 1.62
CA VAL A 69 -0.64 -14.12 1.56
C VAL A 69 -1.36 -13.39 0.45
N ALA A 70 -1.46 -13.99 -0.74
CA ALA A 70 -2.16 -13.40 -1.88
C ALA A 70 -3.64 -13.17 -1.59
N ASP A 71 -4.30 -14.12 -0.91
CA ASP A 71 -5.70 -14.01 -0.56
C ASP A 71 -5.96 -12.98 0.54
N ARG A 72 -5.28 -13.14 1.68
CA ARG A 72 -5.59 -12.35 2.88
C ARG A 72 -4.98 -10.96 2.88
N LEU A 73 -3.87 -10.78 2.18
CA LEU A 73 -3.13 -9.53 2.08
C LEU A 73 -3.20 -8.89 0.69
N ALA A 74 -4.20 -9.25 -0.13
CA ALA A 74 -4.42 -8.71 -1.46
C ALA A 74 -4.46 -7.17 -1.49
N PHE A 75 -4.97 -6.54 -0.43
CA PHE A 75 -5.06 -5.08 -0.30
C PHE A 75 -3.71 -4.38 -0.10
N VAL A 76 -2.64 -5.13 0.19
CA VAL A 76 -1.25 -4.67 0.26
C VAL A 76 -0.35 -5.33 -0.78
N SER A 77 -0.90 -5.76 -1.91
CA SER A 77 -0.15 -6.37 -3.03
C SER A 77 0.99 -5.50 -3.57
N TRP A 78 0.98 -4.20 -3.26
CA TRP A 78 2.05 -3.26 -3.54
C TRP A 78 3.25 -3.37 -2.59
N ALA A 79 3.14 -4.12 -1.48
CA ALA A 79 4.23 -4.34 -0.56
C ALA A 79 5.20 -5.40 -1.12
N PRO A 80 6.51 -5.14 -1.12
CA PRO A 80 7.48 -6.14 -1.55
C PRO A 80 7.56 -7.29 -0.56
N ILE A 81 7.78 -8.50 -1.05
CA ILE A 81 7.86 -9.72 -0.26
C ILE A 81 9.30 -10.22 -0.23
N LEU A 82 9.89 -10.35 0.95
CA LEU A 82 11.18 -10.99 1.18
C LEU A 82 10.99 -12.36 1.85
N ARG A 83 11.40 -13.40 1.16
CA ARG A 83 11.45 -14.77 1.70
C ARG A 83 12.82 -14.99 2.30
N MET A 84 12.90 -15.28 3.61
CA MET A 84 14.16 -15.41 4.32
C MET A 84 14.10 -16.42 5.46
N SER A 85 15.23 -16.71 6.06
CA SER A 85 15.34 -17.39 7.36
C SER A 85 16.16 -16.54 8.32
N ALA A 86 15.55 -16.13 9.40
CA ALA A 86 16.26 -15.42 10.47
C ALA A 86 17.21 -16.32 11.23
N LEU A 87 16.92 -17.64 11.31
CA LEU A 87 17.73 -18.61 12.01
C LEU A 87 19.05 -18.90 11.28
N THR A 88 18.97 -19.17 9.97
CA THR A 88 20.16 -19.51 9.15
C THR A 88 20.83 -18.28 8.54
N GLY A 89 20.21 -17.12 8.62
CA GLY A 89 20.67 -15.90 7.97
C GLY A 89 20.39 -15.85 6.46
N ALA A 90 19.72 -16.86 5.90
CA ALA A 90 19.45 -16.93 4.47
C ALA A 90 18.64 -15.71 4.00
N ARG A 91 19.21 -14.96 3.04
CA ARG A 91 18.65 -13.74 2.42
C ARG A 91 18.41 -12.55 3.37
N THR A 92 18.81 -12.60 4.65
CA THR A 92 18.68 -11.47 5.59
C THR A 92 19.48 -10.25 5.13
N HIS A 93 20.58 -10.43 4.43
CA HIS A 93 21.40 -9.37 3.84
C HIS A 93 20.65 -8.48 2.83
N ARG A 94 19.48 -8.90 2.34
CA ARG A 94 18.64 -8.14 1.44
C ARG A 94 17.73 -7.13 2.15
N LEU A 95 17.46 -7.30 3.44
CA LEU A 95 16.58 -6.41 4.22
C LEU A 95 16.91 -4.92 4.07
N PRO A 96 18.19 -4.47 4.16
CA PRO A 96 18.51 -3.06 4.03
C PRO A 96 18.13 -2.48 2.66
N GLN A 97 18.22 -3.26 1.59
CA GLN A 97 17.83 -2.82 0.26
C GLN A 97 16.31 -2.61 0.17
N TYR A 98 15.51 -3.56 0.70
CA TYR A 98 14.04 -3.43 0.72
C TYR A 98 13.60 -2.19 1.50
N ILE A 99 14.18 -1.97 2.69
CA ILE A 99 13.89 -0.80 3.52
C ILE A 99 14.23 0.49 2.77
N ARG A 100 15.39 0.55 2.12
CA ARG A 100 15.83 1.73 1.36
C ARG A 100 14.86 2.03 0.21
N THR A 101 14.51 1.03 -0.59
CA THR A 101 13.55 1.17 -1.69
C THR A 101 12.22 1.74 -1.19
N VAL A 102 11.67 1.20 -0.11
CA VAL A 102 10.41 1.70 0.45
C VAL A 102 10.54 3.14 0.94
N LEU A 103 11.65 3.50 1.60
CA LEU A 103 11.89 4.87 2.07
C LEU A 103 12.03 5.87 0.92
N GLU A 104 12.69 5.48 -0.18
CA GLU A 104 12.83 6.29 -1.38
C GLU A 104 11.45 6.58 -2.00
N HIS A 105 10.61 5.54 -2.17
CA HIS A 105 9.27 5.69 -2.73
C HIS A 105 8.34 6.49 -1.82
N ARG A 106 8.47 6.39 -0.49
CA ARG A 106 7.69 7.21 0.44
C ARG A 106 7.97 8.71 0.30
N ARG A 107 9.20 9.07 -0.01
CA ARG A 107 9.65 10.46 -0.15
C ARG A 107 9.49 11.02 -1.56
N GLN A 108 9.09 10.16 -2.51
CA GLN A 108 8.91 10.57 -3.89
C GLN A 108 7.87 11.67 -4.01
N HIS A 109 8.21 12.71 -4.77
CA HIS A 109 7.31 13.81 -5.09
C HIS A 109 7.06 13.84 -6.59
N ILE A 110 5.78 13.76 -6.98
CA ILE A 110 5.37 13.86 -8.38
C ILE A 110 4.92 15.30 -8.65
N PRO A 111 5.55 16.01 -9.60
CA PRO A 111 5.18 17.37 -9.93
C PRO A 111 3.71 17.50 -10.36
N ALA A 112 3.03 18.55 -9.92
CA ALA A 112 1.62 18.77 -10.22
C ALA A 112 1.27 18.70 -11.73
N PRO A 113 2.09 19.21 -12.68
CA PRO A 113 1.83 19.05 -14.11
C PRO A 113 1.75 17.59 -14.57
N GLU A 114 2.56 16.71 -13.99
CA GLU A 114 2.56 15.28 -14.32
C GLU A 114 1.31 14.59 -13.79
N VAL A 115 0.97 14.82 -12.51
CA VAL A 115 -0.26 14.30 -11.91
C VAL A 115 -1.48 14.75 -12.72
N ASN A 116 -1.54 16.02 -13.11
CA ASN A 116 -2.65 16.56 -13.89
C ASN A 116 -2.72 15.97 -15.30
N ARG A 117 -1.60 15.71 -15.93
CA ARG A 117 -1.54 15.05 -17.25
C ARG A 117 -2.12 13.64 -17.16
N LEU A 118 -1.70 12.87 -16.14
CA LEU A 118 -2.22 11.53 -15.89
C LEU A 118 -3.73 11.57 -15.64
N VAL A 119 -4.20 12.37 -14.70
CA VAL A 119 -5.62 12.45 -14.33
C VAL A 119 -6.48 12.86 -15.52
N ARG A 120 -6.03 13.79 -16.37
CA ARG A 120 -6.75 14.19 -17.59
C ARG A 120 -6.89 13.02 -18.54
N LYS A 121 -5.79 12.32 -18.84
CA LYS A 121 -5.77 11.13 -19.70
C LYS A 121 -6.73 10.05 -19.18
N LEU A 122 -6.74 9.82 -17.86
CA LEU A 122 -7.63 8.84 -17.24
C LEU A 122 -9.10 9.23 -17.38
N GLN A 123 -9.46 10.50 -17.18
CA GLN A 123 -10.83 10.97 -17.33
C GLN A 123 -11.32 10.94 -18.80
N GLU A 124 -10.42 11.17 -19.76
CA GLU A 124 -10.73 11.06 -21.18
C GLU A 124 -11.00 9.61 -21.59
N ALA A 125 -10.17 8.69 -21.14
CA ALA A 125 -10.31 7.25 -21.44
C ALA A 125 -11.46 6.58 -20.65
N HIS A 126 -11.59 6.91 -19.38
CA HIS A 126 -12.57 6.35 -18.45
C HIS A 126 -13.22 7.45 -17.61
N PRO A 127 -14.26 8.12 -18.13
CA PRO A 127 -14.93 9.19 -17.40
C PRO A 127 -15.56 8.68 -16.09
N PRO A 128 -15.54 9.49 -15.02
CA PRO A 128 -16.19 9.10 -13.76
C PRO A 128 -17.68 8.76 -13.98
N PRO A 129 -18.20 7.74 -13.29
CA PRO A 129 -19.61 7.37 -13.43
C PRO A 129 -20.54 8.46 -12.91
N ILE A 130 -21.74 8.53 -13.50
CA ILE A 130 -22.79 9.46 -13.06
C ILE A 130 -23.27 9.00 -11.67
N ARG A 131 -23.31 9.93 -10.72
CA ARG A 131 -23.86 9.73 -9.39
C ARG A 131 -24.88 10.83 -9.07
N LYS A 132 -26.03 10.45 -8.54
CA LYS A 132 -27.13 11.40 -8.21
C LYS A 132 -27.45 12.36 -9.35
N GLY A 133 -27.51 11.83 -10.59
CA GLY A 133 -27.84 12.59 -11.80
C GLY A 133 -26.76 13.56 -12.30
N ARG A 134 -25.58 13.57 -11.70
CA ARG A 134 -24.46 14.42 -12.11
C ARG A 134 -23.20 13.58 -12.35
N ARG A 135 -22.39 14.01 -13.33
CA ARG A 135 -21.07 13.41 -13.57
C ARG A 135 -20.01 14.28 -12.89
N PRO A 136 -19.30 13.75 -11.87
CA PRO A 136 -18.21 14.49 -11.27
C PRO A 136 -17.07 14.66 -12.28
N LYS A 137 -16.36 15.79 -12.18
CA LYS A 137 -15.17 16.08 -12.98
C LYS A 137 -14.03 16.49 -12.09
N ILE A 138 -12.87 15.86 -12.25
CA ILE A 138 -11.65 16.29 -11.60
C ILE A 138 -11.10 17.49 -12.38
N LEU A 139 -11.00 18.64 -11.71
CA LEU A 139 -10.51 19.88 -12.30
C LEU A 139 -8.99 19.89 -12.34
N TYR A 140 -8.37 19.48 -11.24
CA TYR A 140 -6.93 19.31 -11.10
C TYR A 140 -6.61 18.43 -9.88
N ALA A 141 -5.37 18.00 -9.81
CA ALA A 141 -4.84 17.16 -8.74
C ALA A 141 -3.43 17.62 -8.34
N VAL A 142 -3.08 17.44 -7.08
CA VAL A 142 -1.73 17.71 -6.55
C VAL A 142 -1.34 16.62 -5.56
N GLN A 143 -0.06 16.32 -5.47
CA GLN A 143 0.48 15.60 -4.32
C GLN A 143 0.72 16.62 -3.20
N ALA A 144 -0.09 16.54 -2.14
CA ALA A 144 -0.08 17.49 -1.04
C ALA A 144 0.91 17.10 0.08
N GLU A 145 1.16 15.80 0.25
CA GLU A 145 2.06 15.24 1.26
C GLU A 145 2.89 14.12 0.61
N ASN A 146 4.12 13.94 1.06
CA ASN A 146 5.00 12.88 0.53
C ASN A 146 5.04 11.65 1.44
N ASP A 147 4.80 11.79 2.73
CA ASP A 147 4.96 10.74 3.72
C ASP A 147 3.73 10.60 4.63
N PRO A 148 2.79 9.71 4.31
CA PRO A 148 2.69 8.92 3.08
C PRO A 148 2.27 9.78 1.87
N PRO A 149 2.59 9.35 0.62
CA PRO A 149 2.13 10.03 -0.58
C PRO A 149 0.63 10.27 -0.55
N THR A 150 0.23 11.55 -0.50
CA THR A 150 -1.17 11.97 -0.37
C THR A 150 -1.54 12.87 -1.55
N PHE A 151 -2.47 12.41 -2.37
CA PHE A 151 -2.98 13.15 -3.52
C PHE A 151 -4.32 13.79 -3.18
N VAL A 152 -4.47 15.06 -3.52
CA VAL A 152 -5.71 15.80 -3.38
C VAL A 152 -6.30 16.06 -4.77
N LEU A 153 -7.50 15.53 -5.00
CA LEU A 153 -8.26 15.71 -6.23
C LEU A 153 -9.32 16.80 -6.00
N PHE A 154 -9.26 17.87 -6.76
CA PHE A 154 -10.26 18.92 -6.73
C PHE A 154 -11.37 18.60 -7.73
N VAL A 155 -12.56 18.36 -7.21
CA VAL A 155 -13.69 17.80 -7.96
C VAL A 155 -14.84 18.83 -8.05
N ARG A 156 -15.54 18.87 -9.19
CA ARG A 156 -16.75 19.65 -9.39
C ARG A 156 -17.87 18.75 -9.91
N GLY A 157 -19.10 19.06 -9.55
CA GLY A 157 -20.30 18.39 -10.07
C GLY A 157 -20.66 17.09 -9.36
N GLY A 158 -20.12 16.83 -8.16
CA GLY A 158 -20.47 15.66 -7.35
C GLY A 158 -19.26 15.01 -6.67
N GLU A 159 -19.45 13.79 -6.19
CA GLU A 159 -18.42 13.01 -5.48
C GLU A 159 -17.93 11.86 -6.35
N LEU A 160 -16.63 11.60 -6.32
CA LEU A 160 -16.04 10.40 -6.89
C LEU A 160 -16.36 9.19 -6.02
N GLY A 161 -16.76 8.08 -6.64
CA GLY A 161 -16.99 6.85 -5.93
C GLY A 161 -15.71 6.14 -5.50
N PRO A 162 -15.78 5.26 -4.49
CA PRO A 162 -14.61 4.53 -4.01
C PRO A 162 -13.94 3.70 -5.11
N ASP A 163 -14.72 3.10 -6.02
CA ASP A 163 -14.16 2.33 -7.13
C ASP A 163 -13.35 3.19 -8.10
N TYR A 164 -13.81 4.42 -8.36
CA TYR A 164 -13.08 5.35 -9.21
C TYR A 164 -11.81 5.89 -8.53
N LEU A 165 -11.85 6.09 -7.20
CA LEU A 165 -10.67 6.47 -6.43
C LEU A 165 -9.64 5.33 -6.44
N ARG A 166 -10.08 4.09 -6.29
CA ARG A 166 -9.21 2.90 -6.40
C ARG A 166 -8.61 2.77 -7.80
N PHE A 167 -9.41 3.03 -8.84
CA PHE A 167 -8.90 3.07 -10.21
C PHE A 167 -7.78 4.10 -10.38
N ILE A 168 -7.97 5.32 -9.85
CA ILE A 168 -6.93 6.36 -9.89
C ILE A 168 -5.68 5.93 -9.11
N GLU A 169 -5.85 5.32 -7.93
CA GLU A 169 -4.74 4.81 -7.14
C GLU A 169 -3.93 3.78 -7.91
N ASN A 170 -4.59 2.79 -8.53
CA ASN A 170 -3.93 1.78 -9.33
C ASN A 170 -3.15 2.42 -10.49
N GLN A 171 -3.75 3.39 -11.18
CA GLN A 171 -3.08 4.09 -12.28
C GLN A 171 -1.89 4.96 -11.83
N LEU A 172 -1.94 5.52 -10.62
CA LEU A 172 -0.79 6.19 -10.01
C LEU A 172 0.33 5.18 -9.75
N ARG A 173 0.01 3.97 -9.23
CA ARG A 173 0.99 2.91 -8.98
C ARG A 173 1.60 2.35 -10.27
N ASP A 174 0.78 2.19 -11.32
CA ASP A 174 1.24 1.70 -12.63
C ASP A 174 2.15 2.71 -13.35
N THR A 175 1.95 4.01 -13.08
CA THR A 175 2.71 5.09 -13.72
C THR A 175 3.95 5.48 -12.94
N TYR A 176 3.86 5.47 -11.62
CA TYR A 176 4.92 5.86 -10.70
C TYR A 176 5.14 4.74 -9.68
N ASP A 177 6.40 4.39 -9.47
CA ASP A 177 6.74 3.32 -8.54
C ASP A 177 6.54 3.77 -7.08
N PHE A 178 5.49 3.23 -6.45
CA PHE A 178 5.18 3.40 -5.03
C PHE A 178 5.29 2.07 -4.26
N THR A 179 6.18 1.18 -4.70
CA THR A 179 6.42 -0.11 -4.04
C THR A 179 6.68 0.08 -2.54
N GLY A 180 5.95 -0.67 -1.74
CA GLY A 180 6.08 -0.69 -0.28
C GLY A 180 5.50 0.53 0.44
N THR A 181 4.80 1.45 -0.26
CA THR A 181 4.18 2.59 0.42
C THR A 181 2.70 2.73 0.08
N PRO A 182 1.83 2.99 1.07
CA PRO A 182 0.42 3.27 0.82
C PRO A 182 0.26 4.65 0.17
N ILE A 183 -0.69 4.75 -0.76
CA ILE A 183 -1.12 6.02 -1.36
C ILE A 183 -2.42 6.45 -0.69
N ARG A 184 -2.53 7.73 -0.34
CA ARG A 184 -3.77 8.34 0.12
C ARG A 184 -4.35 9.23 -0.95
N ILE A 185 -5.65 9.09 -1.22
CA ILE A 185 -6.38 9.98 -2.12
C ILE A 185 -7.47 10.69 -1.33
N ARG A 186 -7.44 12.01 -1.35
CA ARG A 186 -8.47 12.87 -0.75
C ARG A 186 -9.17 13.65 -1.85
N THR A 187 -10.46 13.89 -1.71
CA THR A 187 -11.23 14.73 -2.62
C THR A 187 -11.62 16.04 -1.95
N ARG A 188 -11.57 17.13 -2.70
CA ARG A 188 -12.11 18.44 -2.28
C ARG A 188 -13.10 18.93 -3.33
N ASN A 189 -14.35 19.18 -2.92
CA ASN A 189 -15.34 19.75 -3.78
C ASN A 189 -15.07 21.25 -3.97
N ARG A 190 -15.09 21.67 -5.25
CA ARG A 190 -15.16 23.08 -5.62
C ARG A 190 -16.54 23.36 -6.21
N HIS A 191 -17.19 24.37 -5.70
CA HIS A 191 -18.45 24.92 -6.20
C HIS A 191 -18.23 25.66 -7.50
#